data_2bb4831d6d2fbb337b0f97fe63dab117
#
_entry.id   2bb4831d6d2fbb337b0f97fe63dab117
#
_cell.length_a   1.000
_cell.length_b   1.000
_cell.length_c   1.000
_cell.angle_alpha   90.00
_cell.angle_beta   90.00
_cell.angle_gamma   90.00
#
_symmetry.space_group_name_H-M   'P 1'
#
loop_
_entity.id
_entity.type
_entity.pdbx_description
1 polymer ?
#
loop_
_entity_poly.entity_id
_entity_poly.type
_entity_poly.pdbx_seq_one_letter_code
_entity_poly.pdbx_strand_id
1 'polypeptide(L)'
;MNRKLITSALPYVNNIPHLGNLIQMLSGDVFARFCRLRGYDTLYICGTDEYGTATETRAIEEKKTPRELCDYYYNEHVKIYDWFHIDFDKFGRTSNVECAEITKSLFLNLDKNGYIKEHTIKQLYCPHCKMFLADRYVDGTCPKCSSEGARGDQCDKCGSLLDPTELINPKCHTCGSTPLVKETKHLYIDLPSISKNLYSWMDKASKEGRWSDNSINITKAWIRDGLNERAITRDLKWGIPVPKEGYEDKVFYVWFNAPIGYMSITKQLANELLKAGKETFDWKSWWLPEESKEGKNLPPVELFQFIGKDNIPFHTVIFPCTLLGSGHNYTKLFHMSSTEYLNYEDGKFSKSLGVGVFGTDAIESGIPSDAWRFYIFYNRPEKQDFQFTWKDFMEKMNSELIGNLGNLVNRTVLFVQKYYNSKIPQGMYDEDLWKKVIRIEDVITDNLEWANLKDAFHLCFEISDICNKKFQETEPWKTRLTEPQKAENLIFNLCYVIKDLMIMMNPYMPVYTQKVMSWFGKSIRESKVGFPVKEGLDWSDLGKTEGLDEIGESEIIFKPMDQKTMLSFREKFNGKQNKNRASENQGKSQKKSKKEKTSLPPEEQCEFFNKNIELKVAKILVLLFVNRYSWQK
;
A
#
# COMPACT_ATOMS: atom_id res chain seq x y z
N MET A 1 4.98 27.33 5.37
CA MET A 1 4.23 26.08 5.68
C MET A 1 4.57 25.10 4.57
N ASN A 2 5.03 23.89 4.89
CA ASN A 2 5.35 22.87 3.87
C ASN A 2 4.07 22.37 3.20
N ARG A 3 4.15 22.07 1.90
CA ARG A 3 3.01 21.54 1.13
C ARG A 3 3.25 20.09 0.77
N LYS A 4 2.39 19.20 1.25
CA LYS A 4 2.49 17.75 1.09
C LYS A 4 1.34 17.24 0.20
N LEU A 5 1.69 16.83 -1.01
CA LEU A 5 0.78 16.12 -1.90
C LEU A 5 1.01 14.61 -1.71
N ILE A 6 -0.02 13.91 -1.30
CA ILE A 6 0.08 12.49 -0.93
C ILE A 6 -0.81 11.69 -1.88
N THR A 7 -0.25 10.62 -2.44
CA THR A 7 -1.00 9.71 -3.30
C THR A 7 -0.70 8.26 -2.95
N SER A 8 -1.69 7.40 -3.10
CA SER A 8 -1.53 5.94 -3.02
C SER A 8 -1.79 5.31 -4.39
N ALA A 9 -1.19 4.15 -4.66
CA ALA A 9 -1.42 3.43 -5.91
C ALA A 9 -2.92 3.24 -6.17
N LEU A 10 -3.37 3.60 -7.37
CA LEU A 10 -4.78 3.49 -7.73
C LEU A 10 -5.20 2.02 -7.83
N PRO A 11 -6.16 1.53 -7.04
CA PRO A 11 -6.65 0.16 -7.12
C PRO A 11 -7.50 -0.06 -8.37
N TYR A 12 -7.37 -1.24 -8.99
CA TYR A 12 -8.27 -1.67 -10.05
C TYR A 12 -9.67 -1.97 -9.53
N VAL A 13 -10.69 -1.65 -10.33
CA VAL A 13 -12.12 -1.88 -10.01
C VAL A 13 -12.65 -3.23 -10.49
N ASN A 14 -11.84 -4.24 -10.51
CA ASN A 14 -12.25 -5.58 -10.92
C ASN A 14 -12.31 -6.57 -9.75
N ASN A 15 -12.11 -6.09 -8.53
CA ASN A 15 -12.01 -6.94 -7.33
C ASN A 15 -12.25 -6.18 -6.02
N ILE A 16 -12.63 -6.92 -4.96
CA ILE A 16 -12.59 -6.42 -3.58
C ILE A 16 -11.13 -6.41 -3.09
N PRO A 17 -10.66 -5.32 -2.46
CA PRO A 17 -9.29 -5.27 -1.95
C PRO A 17 -9.08 -6.24 -0.79
N HIS A 18 -7.98 -6.98 -0.80
CA HIS A 18 -7.50 -7.75 0.34
C HIS A 18 -6.55 -6.93 1.22
N LEU A 19 -6.19 -7.44 2.40
CA LEU A 19 -5.32 -6.70 3.34
C LEU A 19 -4.05 -6.16 2.70
N GLY A 20 -3.41 -6.92 1.80
CA GLY A 20 -2.21 -6.47 1.09
C GLY A 20 -2.42 -5.26 0.18
N ASN A 21 -3.63 -5.11 -0.41
CA ASN A 21 -3.97 -3.94 -1.21
C ASN A 21 -4.26 -2.71 -0.32
N LEU A 22 -4.74 -2.91 0.91
CA LEU A 22 -5.06 -1.82 1.83
C LEU A 22 -3.81 -1.11 2.37
N ILE A 23 -2.65 -1.77 2.37
CA ILE A 23 -1.41 -1.22 2.97
C ILE A 23 -1.05 0.13 2.37
N GLN A 24 -1.13 0.30 1.04
CA GLN A 24 -0.76 1.55 0.38
C GLN A 24 -1.70 2.70 0.77
N MET A 25 -3.02 2.43 0.80
CA MET A 25 -4.02 3.42 1.19
C MET A 25 -3.90 3.80 2.67
N LEU A 26 -3.74 2.80 3.53
CA LEU A 26 -3.51 3.02 4.95
C LEU A 26 -2.20 3.78 5.20
N SER A 27 -1.13 3.48 4.44
CA SER A 27 0.15 4.18 4.58
C SER A 27 0.05 5.65 4.19
N GLY A 28 -0.65 5.97 3.09
CA GLY A 28 -0.95 7.34 2.70
C GLY A 28 -1.80 8.07 3.74
N ASP A 29 -2.79 7.39 4.33
CA ASP A 29 -3.65 7.93 5.39
C ASP A 29 -2.85 8.28 6.65
N VAL A 30 -2.00 7.34 7.13
CA VAL A 30 -1.13 7.59 8.30
C VAL A 30 -0.25 8.82 8.08
N PHE A 31 0.39 8.89 6.93
CA PHE A 31 1.26 10.02 6.61
C PHE A 31 0.46 11.33 6.46
N ALA A 32 -0.72 11.30 5.83
CA ALA A 32 -1.58 12.47 5.70
C ALA A 32 -2.07 13.00 7.05
N ARG A 33 -2.50 12.11 7.96
CA ARG A 33 -2.89 12.48 9.32
C ARG A 33 -1.74 13.10 10.09
N PHE A 34 -0.54 12.51 10.03
CA PHE A 34 0.66 13.09 10.61
C PHE A 34 0.92 14.50 10.06
N CYS A 35 0.93 14.68 8.73
CA CYS A 35 1.15 15.98 8.11
C CYS A 35 0.13 17.03 8.56
N ARG A 36 -1.14 16.66 8.68
CA ARG A 36 -2.22 17.54 9.17
C ARG A 36 -2.04 17.90 10.64
N LEU A 37 -1.60 16.96 11.50
CA LEU A 37 -1.28 17.23 12.90
C LEU A 37 -0.03 18.12 13.06
N ARG A 38 0.91 18.06 12.09
CA ARG A 38 2.06 18.98 12.00
C ARG A 38 1.68 20.37 11.47
N GLY A 39 0.42 20.56 11.07
CA GLY A 39 -0.06 21.80 10.48
C GLY A 39 0.45 22.06 9.06
N TYR A 40 0.90 21.03 8.30
CA TYR A 40 1.28 21.20 6.91
C TYR A 40 0.05 21.38 6.00
N ASP A 41 0.22 22.14 4.92
CA ASP A 41 -0.76 22.19 3.83
C ASP A 41 -0.76 20.83 3.12
N THR A 42 -1.80 20.03 3.37
CA THR A 42 -1.81 18.61 3.06
C THR A 42 -2.97 18.26 2.14
N LEU A 43 -2.69 17.55 1.06
CA LEU A 43 -3.68 17.02 0.14
C LEU A 43 -3.45 15.53 -0.09
N TYR A 44 -4.39 14.69 0.34
CA TYR A 44 -4.35 13.24 0.13
C TYR A 44 -5.34 12.80 -0.93
N ILE A 45 -4.82 12.38 -2.09
CA ILE A 45 -5.57 12.01 -3.28
C ILE A 45 -5.36 10.52 -3.59
N CYS A 46 -6.45 9.82 -3.83
CA CYS A 46 -6.47 8.47 -4.39
C CYS A 46 -7.74 8.29 -5.22
N GLY A 47 -7.91 7.15 -5.84
CA GLY A 47 -9.11 6.80 -6.59
C GLY A 47 -8.98 5.45 -7.28
N THR A 48 -9.97 5.07 -8.07
CA THR A 48 -10.00 3.81 -8.80
C THR A 48 -9.41 3.94 -10.19
N ASP A 49 -8.58 2.95 -10.57
CA ASP A 49 -8.15 2.75 -11.95
C ASP A 49 -9.19 1.90 -12.69
N GLU A 50 -9.92 2.53 -13.61
CA GLU A 50 -11.15 1.97 -14.16
C GLU A 50 -11.05 1.50 -15.61
N TYR A 51 -10.00 1.91 -16.34
CA TYR A 51 -9.85 1.56 -17.74
C TYR A 51 -9.05 0.25 -17.96
N GLY A 52 -9.02 -0.21 -19.21
CA GLY A 52 -8.16 -1.28 -19.68
C GLY A 52 -8.79 -2.66 -19.72
N THR A 53 -8.00 -3.62 -20.19
CA THR A 53 -8.41 -5.00 -20.51
C THR A 53 -9.01 -5.73 -19.31
N ALA A 54 -8.44 -5.52 -18.11
CA ALA A 54 -8.89 -6.23 -16.91
C ALA A 54 -10.35 -5.89 -16.54
N THR A 55 -10.75 -4.64 -16.71
CA THR A 55 -12.12 -4.17 -16.47
C THR A 55 -13.08 -4.68 -17.55
N GLU A 56 -12.70 -4.59 -18.84
CA GLU A 56 -13.53 -5.10 -19.93
C GLU A 56 -13.77 -6.61 -19.80
N THR A 57 -12.70 -7.39 -19.58
CA THR A 57 -12.81 -8.85 -19.44
C THR A 57 -13.72 -9.21 -18.29
N ARG A 58 -13.55 -8.57 -17.15
CA ARG A 58 -14.36 -8.83 -15.97
C ARG A 58 -15.82 -8.44 -16.18
N ALA A 59 -16.08 -7.34 -16.88
CA ALA A 59 -17.43 -6.92 -17.23
C ALA A 59 -18.14 -7.95 -18.11
N ILE A 60 -17.43 -8.53 -19.11
CA ILE A 60 -17.96 -9.61 -19.95
C ILE A 60 -18.26 -10.86 -19.11
N GLU A 61 -17.35 -11.28 -18.23
CA GLU A 61 -17.54 -12.44 -17.35
C GLU A 61 -18.77 -12.26 -16.45
N GLU A 62 -19.00 -11.04 -15.93
CA GLU A 62 -20.14 -10.72 -15.05
C GLU A 62 -21.41 -10.31 -15.83
N LYS A 63 -21.37 -10.30 -17.17
CA LYS A 63 -22.48 -9.86 -18.05
C LYS A 63 -22.96 -8.44 -17.72
N LYS A 64 -22.03 -7.55 -17.44
CA LYS A 64 -22.24 -6.12 -17.13
C LYS A 64 -21.56 -5.27 -18.19
N THR A 65 -21.95 -4.01 -18.30
CA THR A 65 -21.14 -3.01 -18.97
C THR A 65 -19.91 -2.65 -18.10
N PRO A 66 -18.79 -2.19 -18.69
CA PRO A 66 -17.65 -1.72 -17.91
C PRO A 66 -18.02 -0.62 -16.89
N ARG A 67 -18.95 0.27 -17.22
CA ARG A 67 -19.44 1.32 -16.31
C ARG A 67 -20.17 0.74 -15.09
N GLU A 68 -21.09 -0.18 -15.30
CA GLU A 68 -21.81 -0.84 -14.20
C GLU A 68 -20.86 -1.63 -13.29
N LEU A 69 -19.85 -2.29 -13.87
CA LEU A 69 -18.81 -2.98 -13.09
C LEU A 69 -18.03 -1.99 -12.23
N CYS A 70 -17.55 -0.89 -12.84
CA CYS A 70 -16.80 0.15 -12.15
C CYS A 70 -17.62 0.79 -11.03
N ASP A 71 -18.91 1.09 -11.26
CA ASP A 71 -19.79 1.68 -10.27
C ASP A 71 -19.98 0.74 -9.06
N TYR A 72 -20.15 -0.56 -9.32
CA TYR A 72 -20.29 -1.55 -8.25
C TYR A 72 -19.02 -1.63 -7.38
N TYR A 73 -17.84 -1.86 -7.99
CA TYR A 73 -16.61 -2.02 -7.22
C TYR A 73 -16.13 -0.71 -6.59
N TYR A 74 -16.33 0.44 -7.23
CA TYR A 74 -16.06 1.74 -6.63
C TYR A 74 -16.80 1.91 -5.30
N ASN A 75 -18.10 1.62 -5.27
CA ASN A 75 -18.92 1.72 -4.06
C ASN A 75 -18.46 0.72 -2.98
N GLU A 76 -18.06 -0.49 -3.35
CA GLU A 76 -17.51 -1.46 -2.39
C GLU A 76 -16.17 -0.99 -1.82
N HIS A 77 -15.29 -0.40 -2.65
CA HIS A 77 -14.02 0.17 -2.19
C HIS A 77 -14.28 1.33 -1.21
N VAL A 78 -15.19 2.25 -1.52
CA VAL A 78 -15.55 3.36 -0.63
C VAL A 78 -16.02 2.85 0.73
N LYS A 79 -16.96 1.89 0.77
CA LYS A 79 -17.43 1.31 2.04
C LYS A 79 -16.29 0.71 2.87
N ILE A 80 -15.37 -0.01 2.23
CA ILE A 80 -14.23 -0.63 2.91
C ILE A 80 -13.30 0.44 3.46
N TYR A 81 -12.95 1.44 2.65
CA TYR A 81 -12.03 2.50 3.08
C TYR A 81 -12.64 3.38 4.18
N ASP A 82 -13.92 3.69 4.11
CA ASP A 82 -14.65 4.41 5.17
C ASP A 82 -14.63 3.61 6.48
N TRP A 83 -14.85 2.28 6.41
CA TRP A 83 -14.79 1.43 7.59
C TRP A 83 -13.38 1.35 8.21
N PHE A 84 -12.34 1.37 7.37
CA PHE A 84 -10.95 1.46 7.83
C PHE A 84 -10.55 2.88 8.27
N HIS A 85 -11.46 3.85 8.21
CA HIS A 85 -11.23 5.26 8.54
C HIS A 85 -10.09 5.90 7.73
N ILE A 86 -9.98 5.54 6.44
CA ILE A 86 -9.01 6.17 5.53
C ILE A 86 -9.57 7.53 5.10
N ASP A 87 -8.88 8.60 5.49
CA ASP A 87 -9.37 9.98 5.32
C ASP A 87 -8.74 10.66 4.10
N PHE A 88 -9.15 10.23 2.91
CA PHE A 88 -8.81 10.94 1.67
C PHE A 88 -9.46 12.32 1.63
N ASP A 89 -8.77 13.35 1.12
CA ASP A 89 -9.43 14.58 0.69
C ASP A 89 -10.34 14.29 -0.52
N LYS A 90 -9.88 13.40 -1.41
CA LYS A 90 -10.72 12.84 -2.47
C LYS A 90 -10.32 11.41 -2.80
N PHE A 91 -11.27 10.49 -2.72
CA PHE A 91 -11.23 9.21 -3.41
C PHE A 91 -12.06 9.32 -4.69
N GLY A 92 -11.38 9.42 -5.84
CA GLY A 92 -12.00 9.72 -7.14
C GLY A 92 -11.99 8.53 -8.09
N ARG A 93 -12.10 8.83 -9.39
CA ARG A 93 -12.19 7.83 -10.46
C ARG A 93 -11.37 8.28 -11.67
N THR A 94 -10.73 7.36 -12.40
CA THR A 94 -10.02 7.72 -13.64
C THR A 94 -10.96 7.82 -14.85
N SER A 95 -12.13 7.18 -14.82
CA SER A 95 -13.09 7.19 -15.93
C SER A 95 -14.01 8.43 -15.92
N ASN A 96 -13.41 9.60 -15.98
CA ASN A 96 -14.10 10.90 -15.95
C ASN A 96 -13.56 11.87 -17.02
N VAL A 97 -14.23 13.01 -17.15
CA VAL A 97 -13.90 14.02 -18.17
C VAL A 97 -12.55 14.66 -17.91
N GLU A 98 -12.24 14.97 -16.64
CA GLU A 98 -10.98 15.62 -16.26
C GLU A 98 -9.76 14.75 -16.61
N CYS A 99 -9.87 13.43 -16.41
CA CYS A 99 -8.80 12.50 -16.78
C CYS A 99 -8.61 12.44 -18.30
N ALA A 100 -9.70 12.41 -19.06
CA ALA A 100 -9.63 12.43 -20.52
C ALA A 100 -9.01 13.73 -21.04
N GLU A 101 -9.37 14.89 -20.49
CA GLU A 101 -8.82 16.19 -20.88
C GLU A 101 -7.31 16.27 -20.63
N ILE A 102 -6.86 15.93 -19.40
CA ILE A 102 -5.45 16.03 -19.03
C ILE A 102 -4.62 15.00 -19.81
N THR A 103 -5.12 13.77 -19.99
CA THR A 103 -4.44 12.73 -20.78
C THR A 103 -4.24 13.16 -22.23
N LYS A 104 -5.28 13.69 -22.87
CA LYS A 104 -5.20 14.20 -24.24
C LYS A 104 -4.23 15.38 -24.36
N SER A 105 -4.24 16.30 -23.40
CA SER A 105 -3.33 17.44 -23.38
C SER A 105 -1.86 16.99 -23.25
N LEU A 106 -1.56 16.07 -22.35
CA LEU A 106 -0.21 15.52 -22.19
C LEU A 106 0.24 14.77 -23.46
N PHE A 107 -0.63 13.96 -24.05
CA PHE A 107 -0.33 13.27 -25.30
C PHE A 107 -0.01 14.25 -26.43
N LEU A 108 -0.82 15.29 -26.64
CA LEU A 108 -0.59 16.29 -27.68
C LEU A 108 0.73 17.04 -27.50
N ASN A 109 1.12 17.31 -26.25
CA ASN A 109 2.41 17.91 -25.94
C ASN A 109 3.58 16.97 -26.26
N LEU A 110 3.46 15.67 -25.90
CA LEU A 110 4.46 14.66 -26.25
C LEU A 110 4.61 14.49 -27.77
N ASP A 111 3.49 14.44 -28.51
CA ASP A 111 3.47 14.32 -29.98
C ASP A 111 4.12 15.54 -30.62
N LYS A 112 3.74 16.75 -30.20
CA LYS A 112 4.34 18.03 -30.64
C LYS A 112 5.84 18.08 -30.38
N ASN A 113 6.32 17.54 -29.26
CA ASN A 113 7.71 17.52 -28.88
C ASN A 113 8.51 16.36 -29.51
N GLY A 114 7.88 15.53 -30.36
CA GLY A 114 8.53 14.46 -31.13
C GLY A 114 8.81 13.17 -30.35
N TYR A 115 8.18 12.98 -29.18
CA TYR A 115 8.34 11.79 -28.34
C TYR A 115 7.30 10.69 -28.60
N ILE A 116 6.45 10.84 -29.63
CA ILE A 116 5.49 9.82 -30.05
C ILE A 116 5.97 9.18 -31.34
N LYS A 117 6.04 7.84 -31.34
CA LYS A 117 6.39 7.02 -32.50
C LYS A 117 5.23 6.16 -32.92
N GLU A 118 5.20 5.75 -34.22
CA GLU A 118 4.18 4.87 -34.75
C GLU A 118 4.81 3.53 -35.17
N HIS A 119 4.20 2.41 -34.70
CA HIS A 119 4.61 1.09 -35.14
C HIS A 119 3.41 0.26 -35.59
N THR A 120 3.61 -0.52 -36.66
CA THR A 120 2.68 -1.56 -37.09
C THR A 120 3.10 -2.88 -36.45
N ILE A 121 2.19 -3.52 -35.76
CA ILE A 121 2.42 -4.82 -35.10
C ILE A 121 1.44 -5.86 -35.63
N LYS A 122 1.81 -7.14 -35.52
CA LYS A 122 0.90 -8.26 -35.77
C LYS A 122 0.21 -8.64 -34.47
N GLN A 123 -1.11 -8.74 -34.50
CA GLN A 123 -1.92 -9.10 -33.32
C GLN A 123 -3.04 -10.05 -33.72
N LEU A 124 -3.50 -10.88 -32.79
CA LEU A 124 -4.62 -11.77 -33.00
C LEU A 124 -5.94 -10.99 -33.07
N TYR A 125 -6.75 -11.30 -34.05
CA TYR A 125 -8.05 -10.70 -34.29
C TYR A 125 -9.12 -11.79 -34.33
N CYS A 126 -10.19 -11.64 -33.56
CA CYS A 126 -11.33 -12.54 -33.59
C CYS A 126 -12.35 -12.06 -34.65
N PRO A 127 -12.58 -12.83 -35.75
CA PRO A 127 -13.55 -12.44 -36.78
C PRO A 127 -15.00 -12.52 -36.31
N HIS A 128 -15.31 -13.38 -35.32
CA HIS A 128 -16.64 -13.51 -34.74
C HIS A 128 -16.96 -12.33 -33.82
N CYS A 129 -16.07 -12.00 -32.88
CA CYS A 129 -16.24 -10.86 -31.96
C CYS A 129 -15.93 -9.52 -32.62
N LYS A 130 -15.33 -9.53 -33.82
CA LYS A 130 -14.91 -8.34 -34.59
C LYS A 130 -14.01 -7.41 -33.77
N MET A 131 -13.04 -7.98 -33.05
CA MET A 131 -12.12 -7.23 -32.22
C MET A 131 -10.72 -7.85 -32.22
N PHE A 132 -9.70 -7.00 -32.06
CA PHE A 132 -8.36 -7.46 -31.72
C PHE A 132 -8.36 -8.05 -30.32
N LEU A 133 -7.59 -9.10 -30.12
CA LEU A 133 -7.50 -9.80 -28.85
C LEU A 133 -6.26 -9.31 -28.11
N ALA A 134 -6.46 -8.53 -27.06
CA ALA A 134 -5.43 -8.23 -26.09
C ALA A 134 -5.05 -9.51 -25.31
N ASP A 135 -3.90 -9.50 -24.66
CA ASP A 135 -3.23 -10.65 -24.07
C ASP A 135 -4.15 -11.63 -23.31
N ARG A 136 -5.07 -11.13 -22.49
CA ARG A 136 -6.00 -11.95 -21.70
C ARG A 136 -7.25 -12.42 -22.44
N TYR A 137 -7.43 -11.98 -23.67
CA TYR A 137 -8.54 -12.44 -24.52
C TYR A 137 -8.17 -13.67 -25.37
N VAL A 138 -6.96 -14.24 -25.17
CA VAL A 138 -6.50 -15.41 -25.90
C VAL A 138 -6.16 -16.53 -24.93
N ASP A 139 -6.78 -17.69 -25.15
CA ASP A 139 -6.43 -18.95 -24.52
C ASP A 139 -5.74 -19.85 -25.54
N GLY A 140 -4.80 -20.66 -25.09
CA GLY A 140 -4.12 -21.60 -25.97
C GLY A 140 -3.25 -22.57 -25.20
N THR A 141 -2.38 -23.31 -25.91
CA THR A 141 -1.40 -24.18 -25.30
C THR A 141 -0.05 -23.46 -25.20
N CYS A 142 0.58 -23.51 -24.04
CA CYS A 142 1.87 -22.88 -23.80
C CYS A 142 2.96 -23.51 -24.68
N PRO A 143 3.70 -22.74 -25.50
CA PRO A 143 4.75 -23.28 -26.34
C PRO A 143 5.96 -23.79 -25.55
N LYS A 144 6.13 -23.37 -24.26
CA LYS A 144 7.28 -23.73 -23.43
C LYS A 144 7.07 -24.97 -22.57
N CYS A 145 5.87 -25.20 -22.06
CA CYS A 145 5.59 -26.33 -21.17
C CYS A 145 4.42 -27.21 -21.61
N SER A 146 3.83 -26.92 -22.78
CA SER A 146 2.69 -27.64 -23.39
C SER A 146 1.46 -27.74 -22.47
N SER A 147 1.29 -26.82 -21.54
CA SER A 147 0.10 -26.73 -20.69
C SER A 147 -1.05 -26.14 -21.47
N GLU A 148 -2.21 -26.79 -21.45
CA GLU A 148 -3.45 -26.25 -21.99
C GLU A 148 -3.99 -25.12 -21.09
N GLY A 149 -4.74 -24.16 -21.68
CA GLY A 149 -5.34 -23.05 -20.97
C GLY A 149 -4.34 -21.95 -20.57
N ALA A 150 -3.17 -21.88 -21.23
CA ALA A 150 -2.25 -20.77 -21.08
C ALA A 150 -2.88 -19.49 -21.66
N ARG A 151 -2.73 -18.37 -20.97
CA ARG A 151 -3.18 -17.06 -21.43
C ARG A 151 -2.09 -16.35 -22.23
N GLY A 152 -2.48 -15.38 -23.04
CA GLY A 152 -1.56 -14.70 -23.94
C GLY A 152 -0.47 -13.85 -23.27
N ASP A 153 -0.60 -13.53 -21.97
CA ASP A 153 0.38 -12.74 -21.21
C ASP A 153 1.38 -13.61 -20.44
N GLN A 154 0.88 -14.68 -19.83
CA GLN A 154 1.70 -15.55 -18.98
C GLN A 154 1.09 -16.94 -18.85
N CYS A 155 1.95 -17.95 -18.77
CA CYS A 155 1.52 -19.31 -18.45
C CYS A 155 1.39 -19.51 -16.94
N ASP A 156 0.19 -19.76 -16.45
CA ASP A 156 -0.08 -19.97 -15.01
C ASP A 156 0.67 -21.19 -14.44
N LYS A 157 1.06 -22.16 -15.29
CA LYS A 157 1.74 -23.39 -14.83
C LYS A 157 3.25 -23.24 -14.73
N CYS A 158 3.92 -22.65 -15.73
CA CYS A 158 5.38 -22.52 -15.74
C CYS A 158 5.87 -21.08 -15.47
N GLY A 159 4.97 -20.11 -15.37
CA GLY A 159 5.30 -18.71 -15.08
C GLY A 159 5.98 -17.95 -16.22
N SER A 160 6.12 -18.57 -17.40
CA SER A 160 6.77 -17.94 -18.54
C SER A 160 5.90 -16.84 -19.13
N LEU A 161 6.50 -15.69 -19.42
CA LEU A 161 5.87 -14.65 -20.24
C LEU A 161 5.67 -15.19 -21.66
N LEU A 162 4.53 -14.88 -22.25
CA LEU A 162 4.09 -15.35 -23.57
C LEU A 162 3.68 -14.15 -24.43
N ASP A 163 3.85 -14.29 -25.74
CA ASP A 163 3.16 -13.46 -26.72
C ASP A 163 1.91 -14.21 -27.20
N PRO A 164 0.73 -13.57 -27.29
CA PRO A 164 -0.50 -14.22 -27.76
C PRO A 164 -0.34 -14.91 -29.11
N THR A 165 0.51 -14.37 -30.00
CA THR A 165 0.76 -14.91 -31.34
C THR A 165 1.64 -16.18 -31.34
N GLU A 166 2.32 -16.47 -30.23
CA GLU A 166 3.16 -17.67 -30.05
C GLU A 166 2.40 -18.86 -29.43
N LEU A 167 1.18 -18.63 -28.92
CA LEU A 167 0.35 -19.69 -28.36
C LEU A 167 0.03 -20.76 -29.42
N ILE A 168 0.11 -22.02 -29.03
CA ILE A 168 -0.29 -23.14 -29.87
C ILE A 168 -1.81 -23.27 -29.79
N ASN A 169 -2.48 -23.36 -30.95
CA ASN A 169 -3.93 -23.42 -31.08
C ASN A 169 -4.67 -22.30 -30.34
N PRO A 170 -4.34 -21.01 -30.62
CA PRO A 170 -4.97 -19.91 -29.93
C PRO A 170 -6.48 -19.88 -30.19
N LYS A 171 -7.25 -19.55 -29.14
CA LYS A 171 -8.70 -19.39 -29.18
C LYS A 171 -9.10 -18.07 -28.54
N CYS A 172 -10.10 -17.44 -29.09
CA CYS A 172 -10.73 -16.28 -28.44
C CYS A 172 -11.38 -16.71 -27.13
N HIS A 173 -10.96 -16.14 -26.03
CA HIS A 173 -11.50 -16.43 -24.69
C HIS A 173 -13.01 -16.22 -24.60
N THR A 174 -13.53 -15.22 -25.32
CA THR A 174 -14.97 -14.84 -25.27
C THR A 174 -15.87 -15.78 -26.04
N CYS A 175 -15.47 -16.28 -27.23
CA CYS A 175 -16.35 -17.05 -28.10
C CYS A 175 -15.78 -18.40 -28.56
N GLY A 176 -14.55 -18.76 -28.16
CA GLY A 176 -13.88 -20.01 -28.52
C GLY A 176 -13.44 -20.11 -29.99
N SER A 177 -13.72 -19.10 -30.86
CA SER A 177 -13.31 -19.11 -32.27
C SER A 177 -11.80 -18.98 -32.40
N THR A 178 -11.24 -19.59 -33.46
CA THR A 178 -9.82 -19.43 -33.83
C THR A 178 -9.58 -18.02 -34.36
N PRO A 179 -8.67 -17.23 -33.78
CA PRO A 179 -8.37 -15.89 -34.26
C PRO A 179 -7.46 -15.93 -35.47
N LEU A 180 -7.44 -14.81 -36.20
CA LEU A 180 -6.56 -14.56 -37.33
C LEU A 180 -5.50 -13.54 -36.95
N VAL A 181 -4.31 -13.65 -37.53
CA VAL A 181 -3.26 -12.62 -37.37
C VAL A 181 -3.60 -11.46 -38.31
N LYS A 182 -3.70 -10.25 -37.78
CA LYS A 182 -3.87 -9.01 -38.53
C LYS A 182 -2.85 -7.97 -38.08
N GLU A 183 -2.53 -7.05 -38.97
CA GLU A 183 -1.72 -5.88 -38.66
C GLU A 183 -2.60 -4.79 -38.03
N THR A 184 -2.05 -4.14 -37.00
CA THR A 184 -2.64 -2.97 -36.35
C THR A 184 -1.56 -1.96 -36.05
N LYS A 185 -1.91 -0.65 -36.09
CA LYS A 185 -0.98 0.45 -35.81
C LYS A 185 -1.17 0.92 -34.39
N HIS A 186 -0.07 1.13 -33.67
CA HIS A 186 -0.09 1.66 -32.34
C HIS A 186 0.90 2.82 -32.16
N LEU A 187 0.58 3.70 -31.22
CA LEU A 187 1.44 4.78 -30.79
C LEU A 187 2.29 4.35 -29.58
N TYR A 188 3.53 4.79 -29.58
CA TYR A 188 4.54 4.47 -28.58
C TYR A 188 5.15 5.75 -28.03
N ILE A 189 5.40 5.80 -26.72
CA ILE A 189 6.25 6.84 -26.13
C ILE A 189 7.72 6.45 -26.27
N ASP A 190 8.54 7.38 -26.78
CA ASP A 190 9.98 7.21 -26.98
C ASP A 190 10.74 7.45 -25.67
N LEU A 191 10.68 6.48 -24.75
CA LEU A 191 11.41 6.55 -23.49
C LEU A 191 12.94 6.66 -23.66
N PRO A 192 13.58 5.99 -24.66
CA PRO A 192 15.00 6.14 -24.92
C PRO A 192 15.45 7.59 -25.09
N SER A 193 14.71 8.39 -25.86
CA SER A 193 15.03 9.80 -26.10
C SER A 193 14.91 10.69 -24.87
N ILE A 194 14.11 10.28 -23.86
CA ILE A 194 13.90 11.01 -22.60
C ILE A 194 14.86 10.50 -21.50
N SER A 195 15.51 9.35 -21.69
CA SER A 195 16.25 8.61 -20.65
C SER A 195 17.31 9.44 -19.94
N LYS A 196 18.04 10.30 -20.64
CA LYS A 196 19.06 11.18 -20.04
C LYS A 196 18.46 12.16 -19.04
N ASN A 197 17.34 12.77 -19.38
CA ASN A 197 16.63 13.71 -18.51
C ASN A 197 16.03 12.97 -17.30
N LEU A 198 15.48 11.78 -17.53
CA LEU A 198 14.98 10.91 -16.46
C LEU A 198 16.08 10.56 -15.47
N TYR A 199 17.25 10.11 -15.94
CA TYR A 199 18.36 9.73 -15.07
C TYR A 199 18.82 10.91 -14.22
N SER A 200 19.03 12.09 -14.83
CA SER A 200 19.45 13.30 -14.12
C SER A 200 18.45 13.72 -13.04
N TRP A 201 17.16 13.66 -13.34
CA TRP A 201 16.10 13.94 -12.36
C TRP A 201 16.08 12.90 -11.24
N MET A 202 16.11 11.60 -11.58
CA MET A 202 16.01 10.50 -10.63
C MET A 202 17.21 10.51 -9.65
N ASP A 203 18.43 10.74 -10.14
CA ASP A 203 19.62 10.78 -9.28
C ASP A 203 19.52 11.89 -8.22
N LYS A 204 18.97 13.04 -8.58
CA LYS A 204 18.71 14.13 -7.65
C LYS A 204 17.54 13.81 -6.71
N ALA A 205 16.37 13.48 -7.27
CA ALA A 205 15.14 13.28 -6.51
C ALA A 205 15.23 12.13 -5.52
N SER A 206 15.90 11.01 -5.88
CA SER A 206 16.05 9.86 -4.99
C SER A 206 16.91 10.14 -3.76
N LYS A 207 17.90 11.05 -3.88
CA LYS A 207 18.76 11.48 -2.77
C LYS A 207 18.05 12.49 -1.87
N GLU A 208 17.48 13.54 -2.47
CA GLU A 208 16.76 14.59 -1.74
C GLU A 208 15.52 14.04 -1.04
N GLY A 209 14.78 13.18 -1.70
CA GLY A 209 13.55 12.56 -1.19
C GLY A 209 13.78 11.28 -0.38
N ARG A 210 15.00 10.82 -0.18
CA ARG A 210 15.34 9.60 0.58
C ARG A 210 14.49 8.40 0.18
N TRP A 211 14.48 8.08 -1.14
CA TRP A 211 13.69 6.93 -1.60
C TRP A 211 14.18 5.62 -0.97
N SER A 212 13.28 4.65 -0.80
CA SER A 212 13.66 3.32 -0.34
C SER A 212 14.68 2.67 -1.28
N ASP A 213 15.60 1.86 -0.73
CA ASP A 213 16.62 1.14 -1.52
C ASP A 213 16.00 0.30 -2.62
N ASN A 214 14.87 -0.34 -2.35
CA ASN A 214 14.14 -1.13 -3.34
C ASN A 214 13.65 -0.27 -4.51
N SER A 215 13.07 0.89 -4.24
CA SER A 215 12.64 1.84 -5.28
C SER A 215 13.80 2.31 -6.14
N ILE A 216 14.94 2.63 -5.52
CA ILE A 216 16.17 3.04 -6.24
C ILE A 216 16.70 1.89 -7.11
N ASN A 217 16.80 0.68 -6.55
CA ASN A 217 17.38 -0.47 -7.25
C ASN A 217 16.53 -0.91 -8.44
N ILE A 218 15.21 -0.99 -8.29
CA ILE A 218 14.28 -1.33 -9.37
C ILE A 218 14.36 -0.28 -10.49
N THR A 219 14.34 1.02 -10.13
CA THR A 219 14.42 2.11 -11.11
C THR A 219 15.74 2.09 -11.86
N LYS A 220 16.87 1.93 -11.16
CA LYS A 220 18.20 1.81 -11.78
C LYS A 220 18.31 0.60 -12.68
N ALA A 221 17.72 -0.54 -12.30
CA ALA A 221 17.72 -1.74 -13.15
C ALA A 221 17.00 -1.48 -14.48
N TRP A 222 15.83 -0.86 -14.44
CA TRP A 222 15.08 -0.48 -15.65
C TRP A 222 15.87 0.45 -16.57
N ILE A 223 16.56 1.46 -16.00
CA ILE A 223 17.36 2.40 -16.78
C ILE A 223 18.61 1.73 -17.36
N ARG A 224 19.31 0.91 -16.56
CA ARG A 224 20.54 0.17 -16.96
C ARG A 224 20.27 -0.84 -18.06
N ASP A 225 19.15 -1.59 -17.96
CA ASP A 225 18.79 -2.63 -18.92
C ASP A 225 18.31 -2.03 -20.27
N GLY A 226 18.25 -0.69 -20.35
CA GLY A 226 17.85 0.09 -21.51
C GLY A 226 16.34 0.29 -21.58
N LEU A 227 15.93 1.55 -21.67
CA LEU A 227 14.52 1.86 -21.87
C LEU A 227 14.15 1.59 -23.34
N ASN A 228 13.05 0.85 -23.54
CA ASN A 228 12.46 0.64 -24.86
C ASN A 228 11.25 1.54 -25.05
N GLU A 229 10.91 1.80 -26.31
CA GLU A 229 9.64 2.43 -26.65
C GLU A 229 8.46 1.63 -26.06
N ARG A 230 7.47 2.32 -25.51
CA ARG A 230 6.32 1.68 -24.86
C ARG A 230 5.03 2.06 -25.54
N ALA A 231 4.25 1.05 -25.94
CA ALA A 231 2.93 1.26 -26.54
C ALA A 231 2.00 1.98 -25.54
N ILE A 232 1.40 3.08 -26.00
CA ILE A 232 0.46 3.90 -25.23
C ILE A 232 -0.98 3.82 -25.75
N THR A 233 -1.23 3.00 -26.77
CA THR A 233 -2.58 2.77 -27.31
C THR A 233 -2.94 1.29 -27.32
N ARG A 234 -4.25 1.01 -27.36
CA ARG A 234 -4.80 -0.35 -27.41
C ARG A 234 -6.05 -0.39 -28.28
N ASP A 235 -6.29 -1.57 -28.88
CA ASP A 235 -7.53 -1.92 -29.59
C ASP A 235 -8.61 -2.37 -28.60
N LEU A 236 -9.11 -1.43 -27.80
CA LEU A 236 -10.16 -1.64 -26.79
C LEU A 236 -11.28 -0.62 -27.01
N LYS A 237 -12.44 -0.88 -26.41
CA LYS A 237 -13.57 0.05 -26.44
C LYS A 237 -13.67 0.90 -25.18
N TRP A 238 -13.27 0.35 -24.04
CA TRP A 238 -13.31 1.01 -22.75
C TRP A 238 -11.98 1.68 -22.44
N GLY A 239 -11.90 2.98 -22.70
CA GLY A 239 -10.70 3.78 -22.53
C GLY A 239 -10.91 5.22 -22.96
N ILE A 240 -9.87 6.03 -22.85
CA ILE A 240 -9.85 7.42 -23.33
C ILE A 240 -9.51 7.40 -24.83
N PRO A 241 -10.38 7.94 -25.72
CA PRO A 241 -10.10 7.97 -27.16
C PRO A 241 -8.86 8.79 -27.52
N VAL A 242 -8.07 8.30 -28.46
CA VAL A 242 -6.84 8.94 -28.93
C VAL A 242 -7.17 10.12 -29.84
N PRO A 243 -6.70 11.34 -29.57
CA PRO A 243 -6.99 12.53 -30.36
C PRO A 243 -5.98 12.70 -31.52
N LYS A 244 -5.85 11.67 -32.36
CA LYS A 244 -4.93 11.68 -33.54
C LYS A 244 -5.60 11.03 -34.73
N GLU A 245 -5.51 11.67 -35.89
CA GLU A 245 -6.06 11.17 -37.16
C GLU A 245 -5.53 9.78 -37.50
N GLY A 246 -6.43 8.86 -37.87
CA GLY A 246 -6.13 7.46 -38.13
C GLY A 246 -6.04 6.56 -36.90
N TYR A 247 -6.40 7.07 -35.72
CA TYR A 247 -6.43 6.35 -34.43
C TYR A 247 -7.78 6.49 -33.70
N GLU A 248 -8.85 6.79 -34.41
CA GLU A 248 -10.19 7.05 -33.87
C GLU A 248 -10.80 5.79 -33.24
N ASP A 249 -10.36 4.61 -33.67
CA ASP A 249 -10.77 3.29 -33.17
C ASP A 249 -9.93 2.80 -31.98
N LYS A 250 -8.94 3.60 -31.53
CA LYS A 250 -8.02 3.28 -30.44
C LYS A 250 -8.33 4.06 -29.18
N VAL A 251 -7.95 3.47 -28.06
CA VAL A 251 -7.95 4.14 -26.77
C VAL A 251 -6.54 4.15 -26.18
N PHE A 252 -6.29 5.07 -25.26
CA PHE A 252 -5.03 5.05 -24.51
C PHE A 252 -4.94 3.80 -23.63
N TYR A 253 -3.74 3.25 -23.56
CA TYR A 253 -3.41 2.15 -22.65
C TYR A 253 -3.48 2.63 -21.20
N VAL A 254 -4.12 1.84 -20.35
CA VAL A 254 -4.40 2.20 -18.96
C VAL A 254 -3.15 2.66 -18.19
N TRP A 255 -2.00 2.08 -18.43
CA TRP A 255 -0.77 2.46 -17.73
C TRP A 255 -0.20 3.82 -18.17
N PHE A 256 -0.64 4.35 -19.30
CA PHE A 256 -0.32 5.73 -19.68
C PHE A 256 -1.22 6.73 -18.92
N ASN A 257 -2.51 6.47 -18.84
CA ASN A 257 -3.47 7.40 -18.22
C ASN A 257 -3.65 7.21 -16.70
N ALA A 258 -3.35 6.03 -16.12
CA ALA A 258 -3.57 5.78 -14.69
C ALA A 258 -2.82 6.77 -13.78
N PRO A 259 -1.50 7.03 -13.94
CA PRO A 259 -0.81 8.02 -13.12
C PRO A 259 -1.30 9.46 -13.34
N ILE A 260 -1.86 9.77 -14.51
CA ILE A 260 -2.51 11.05 -14.81
C ILE A 260 -3.79 11.21 -13.97
N GLY A 261 -4.37 10.09 -13.53
CA GLY A 261 -5.50 10.04 -12.62
C GLY A 261 -5.31 10.86 -11.35
N TYR A 262 -4.12 10.93 -10.80
CA TYR A 262 -3.84 11.75 -9.62
C TYR A 262 -4.13 13.24 -9.87
N MET A 263 -3.68 13.77 -11.00
CA MET A 263 -3.95 15.16 -11.41
C MET A 263 -5.44 15.38 -11.64
N SER A 264 -6.10 14.44 -12.32
CA SER A 264 -7.52 14.57 -12.63
C SER A 264 -8.39 14.53 -11.39
N ILE A 265 -8.06 13.69 -10.41
CA ILE A 265 -8.80 13.59 -9.13
C ILE A 265 -8.59 14.86 -8.29
N THR A 266 -7.39 15.46 -8.35
CA THR A 266 -7.15 16.78 -7.73
C THR A 266 -8.05 17.84 -8.37
N LYS A 267 -8.17 17.86 -9.70
CA LYS A 267 -9.06 18.77 -10.44
C LYS A 267 -10.54 18.50 -10.12
N GLN A 268 -10.94 17.21 -9.99
CA GLN A 268 -12.29 16.85 -9.56
C GLN A 268 -12.62 17.44 -8.19
N LEU A 269 -11.72 17.27 -7.20
CA LEU A 269 -11.92 17.83 -5.87
C LEU A 269 -12.15 19.35 -5.93
N ALA A 270 -11.27 20.07 -6.62
CA ALA A 270 -11.41 21.53 -6.76
C ALA A 270 -12.75 21.93 -7.40
N ASN A 271 -13.17 21.23 -8.47
CA ASN A 271 -14.43 21.46 -9.14
C ASN A 271 -15.65 21.15 -8.25
N GLU A 272 -15.59 20.07 -7.46
CA GLU A 272 -16.68 19.68 -6.54
C GLU A 272 -16.83 20.68 -5.39
N LEU A 273 -15.72 21.14 -4.81
CA LEU A 273 -15.74 22.16 -3.76
C LEU A 273 -16.33 23.46 -4.28
N LEU A 274 -15.92 23.91 -5.49
CA LEU A 274 -16.48 25.08 -6.13
C LEU A 274 -17.99 24.96 -6.35
N LYS A 275 -18.46 23.82 -6.90
CA LYS A 275 -19.88 23.55 -7.10
C LYS A 275 -20.68 23.50 -5.80
N ALA A 276 -20.05 23.06 -4.71
CA ALA A 276 -20.67 23.02 -3.38
C ALA A 276 -20.65 24.38 -2.65
N GLY A 277 -20.10 25.43 -3.25
CA GLY A 277 -19.95 26.75 -2.62
C GLY A 277 -18.97 26.76 -1.44
N LYS A 278 -18.06 25.79 -1.40
CA LYS A 278 -17.01 25.69 -0.38
C LYS A 278 -15.74 26.41 -0.81
N GLU A 279 -14.85 26.66 0.14
CA GLU A 279 -13.50 27.10 -0.17
C GLU A 279 -12.82 26.08 -1.10
N THR A 280 -12.32 26.56 -2.22
CA THR A 280 -11.68 25.76 -3.27
C THR A 280 -10.30 26.29 -3.57
N PHE A 281 -9.54 25.58 -4.40
CA PHE A 281 -8.17 25.91 -4.79
C PHE A 281 -7.98 25.72 -6.29
N ASP A 282 -6.95 26.35 -6.86
CA ASP A 282 -6.49 26.03 -8.21
C ASP A 282 -5.70 24.71 -8.19
N TRP A 283 -6.26 23.65 -8.83
CA TRP A 283 -5.58 22.34 -8.89
C TRP A 283 -4.17 22.39 -9.50
N LYS A 284 -3.90 23.38 -10.35
CA LYS A 284 -2.57 23.62 -10.91
C LYS A 284 -1.57 24.07 -9.86
N SER A 285 -2.01 24.71 -8.77
CA SER A 285 -1.10 25.08 -7.68
C SER A 285 -0.40 23.88 -7.05
N TRP A 286 -0.96 22.69 -7.19
CA TRP A 286 -0.38 21.41 -6.72
C TRP A 286 0.44 20.67 -7.77
N TRP A 287 0.04 20.77 -9.05
CA TRP A 287 0.66 19.98 -10.11
C TRP A 287 1.49 20.77 -11.12
N LEU A 288 1.15 22.04 -11.33
CA LEU A 288 1.79 22.98 -12.26
C LEU A 288 1.95 24.36 -11.59
N PRO A 289 2.67 24.43 -10.46
CA PRO A 289 2.68 25.67 -9.65
C PRO A 289 3.14 26.89 -10.42
N GLU A 290 4.05 26.75 -11.39
CA GLU A 290 4.53 27.86 -12.23
C GLU A 290 3.48 28.41 -13.21
N GLU A 291 2.46 27.62 -13.54
CA GLU A 291 1.32 28.01 -14.40
C GLU A 291 0.10 28.48 -13.62
N SER A 292 0.12 28.33 -12.30
CA SER A 292 -0.92 28.77 -11.38
C SER A 292 -0.64 30.18 -10.88
N LYS A 293 -1.67 31.03 -10.84
CA LYS A 293 -1.54 32.37 -10.24
C LYS A 293 -1.23 32.29 -8.74
N GLU A 294 -1.83 31.32 -8.05
CA GLU A 294 -1.63 31.09 -6.62
C GLU A 294 -0.32 30.34 -6.36
N GLY A 295 -0.04 29.30 -7.14
CA GLY A 295 1.08 28.38 -6.95
C GLY A 295 2.46 29.04 -6.99
N LYS A 296 2.63 30.10 -7.80
CA LYS A 296 3.89 30.85 -7.90
C LYS A 296 4.36 31.48 -6.59
N ASN A 297 3.41 31.79 -5.71
CA ASN A 297 3.66 32.47 -4.43
C ASN A 297 3.64 31.51 -3.23
N LEU A 298 3.36 30.22 -3.47
CA LEU A 298 3.29 29.19 -2.44
C LEU A 298 4.61 28.40 -2.36
N PRO A 299 4.93 27.82 -1.21
CA PRO A 299 6.07 26.90 -1.09
C PRO A 299 5.99 25.76 -2.10
N PRO A 300 7.14 25.16 -2.47
CA PRO A 300 7.18 24.00 -3.34
C PRO A 300 6.33 22.84 -2.79
N VAL A 301 5.74 22.08 -3.72
CA VAL A 301 4.96 20.89 -3.38
C VAL A 301 5.91 19.68 -3.32
N GLU A 302 5.88 18.95 -2.23
CA GLU A 302 6.54 17.68 -2.08
C GLU A 302 5.54 16.55 -2.31
N LEU A 303 5.70 15.81 -3.41
CA LEU A 303 4.85 14.67 -3.76
C LEU A 303 5.37 13.40 -3.09
N PHE A 304 4.59 12.85 -2.15
CA PHE A 304 4.82 11.56 -1.51
C PHE A 304 3.91 10.50 -2.12
N GLN A 305 4.49 9.39 -2.60
CA GLN A 305 3.73 8.29 -3.20
C GLN A 305 3.91 6.99 -2.43
N PHE A 306 2.79 6.34 -2.08
CA PHE A 306 2.73 5.07 -1.35
C PHE A 306 2.34 3.96 -2.32
N ILE A 307 3.32 3.11 -2.68
CA ILE A 307 3.24 2.23 -3.85
C ILE A 307 3.67 0.81 -3.47
N GLY A 308 2.98 -0.22 -4.00
CA GLY A 308 3.50 -1.59 -3.98
C GLY A 308 4.65 -1.76 -4.98
N LYS A 309 5.60 -2.65 -4.70
CA LYS A 309 6.83 -2.85 -5.51
C LYS A 309 6.60 -3.01 -7.02
N ASP A 310 5.49 -3.63 -7.42
CA ASP A 310 5.16 -3.85 -8.84
C ASP A 310 4.88 -2.54 -9.59
N ASN A 311 4.46 -1.50 -8.89
CA ASN A 311 4.10 -0.22 -9.48
C ASN A 311 5.25 0.80 -9.48
N ILE A 312 6.41 0.47 -8.89
CA ILE A 312 7.57 1.37 -8.84
C ILE A 312 7.94 1.89 -10.23
N PRO A 313 8.14 1.06 -11.28
CA PRO A 313 8.58 1.55 -12.59
C PRO A 313 7.59 2.52 -13.24
N PHE A 314 6.29 2.37 -12.98
CA PHE A 314 5.29 3.28 -13.52
C PHE A 314 5.39 4.68 -12.93
N HIS A 315 5.79 4.80 -11.66
CA HIS A 315 5.88 6.05 -10.92
C HIS A 315 7.28 6.69 -10.94
N THR A 316 8.32 5.89 -11.19
CA THR A 316 9.72 6.37 -11.22
C THR A 316 10.31 6.47 -12.62
N VAL A 317 9.70 5.83 -13.62
CA VAL A 317 10.17 5.83 -15.01
C VAL A 317 9.10 6.38 -15.95
N ILE A 318 7.97 5.67 -16.13
CA ILE A 318 7.00 5.95 -17.19
C ILE A 318 6.32 7.31 -16.97
N PHE A 319 5.74 7.53 -15.79
CA PHE A 319 5.07 8.80 -15.47
C PHE A 319 6.03 9.99 -15.47
N PRO A 320 7.22 9.94 -14.83
CA PRO A 320 8.19 11.01 -14.95
C PRO A 320 8.65 11.29 -16.39
N CYS A 321 8.85 10.27 -17.23
CA CYS A 321 9.14 10.48 -18.65
C CYS A 321 7.99 11.21 -19.36
N THR A 322 6.75 10.84 -19.08
CA THR A 322 5.57 11.53 -19.62
C THR A 322 5.56 13.02 -19.25
N LEU A 323 5.85 13.33 -17.98
CA LEU A 323 5.91 14.70 -17.48
C LEU A 323 7.10 15.48 -18.07
N LEU A 324 8.29 14.89 -18.10
CA LEU A 324 9.50 15.50 -18.66
C LEU A 324 9.37 15.76 -20.16
N GLY A 325 8.80 14.80 -20.91
CA GLY A 325 8.60 14.93 -22.35
C GLY A 325 7.50 15.92 -22.75
N SER A 326 6.59 16.26 -21.83
CA SER A 326 5.52 17.23 -22.09
C SER A 326 6.02 18.67 -22.29
N GLY A 327 7.23 18.99 -21.81
CA GLY A 327 7.79 20.35 -21.88
C GLY A 327 7.27 21.31 -20.81
N HIS A 328 6.44 20.84 -19.89
CA HIS A 328 5.92 21.61 -18.75
C HIS A 328 6.58 21.18 -17.45
N ASN A 329 6.73 22.11 -16.50
CA ASN A 329 7.35 21.81 -15.19
C ASN A 329 6.32 21.32 -14.18
N TYR A 330 5.85 20.07 -14.38
CA TYR A 330 4.97 19.39 -13.44
C TYR A 330 5.68 19.08 -12.12
N THR A 331 4.92 19.08 -11.02
CA THR A 331 5.32 18.48 -9.74
C THR A 331 5.63 17.00 -9.98
N LYS A 332 6.85 16.60 -9.67
CA LYS A 332 7.34 15.22 -9.81
C LYS A 332 7.53 14.58 -8.44
N LEU A 333 7.65 13.27 -8.42
CA LEU A 333 7.89 12.50 -7.22
C LEU A 333 9.04 13.08 -6.38
N PHE A 334 8.74 13.42 -5.12
CA PHE A 334 9.73 13.78 -4.10
C PHE A 334 10.14 12.55 -3.31
N HIS A 335 9.21 11.86 -2.65
CA HIS A 335 9.47 10.67 -1.84
C HIS A 335 8.67 9.45 -2.31
N MET A 336 9.32 8.30 -2.39
CA MET A 336 8.69 7.02 -2.69
C MET A 336 8.75 6.09 -1.49
N SER A 337 7.61 5.82 -0.88
CA SER A 337 7.45 4.79 0.12
C SER A 337 6.89 3.52 -0.53
N SER A 338 7.76 2.56 -0.84
CA SER A 338 7.34 1.30 -1.44
C SER A 338 7.17 0.20 -0.40
N THR A 339 6.29 -0.76 -0.68
CA THR A 339 6.08 -1.95 0.14
C THR A 339 6.31 -3.23 -0.65
N GLU A 340 6.82 -4.23 0.03
CA GLU A 340 6.88 -5.61 -0.41
C GLU A 340 5.50 -6.28 -0.30
N TYR A 341 5.39 -7.57 -0.62
CA TYR A 341 4.11 -8.28 -0.54
C TYR A 341 3.73 -8.63 0.89
N LEU A 342 2.45 -8.50 1.17
CA LEU A 342 1.80 -9.22 2.26
C LEU A 342 1.25 -10.53 1.69
N ASN A 343 1.74 -11.65 2.20
CA ASN A 343 1.23 -12.99 1.89
C ASN A 343 0.26 -13.45 2.98
N TYR A 344 -0.46 -14.55 2.75
CA TYR A 344 -1.46 -15.06 3.69
C TYR A 344 -1.20 -16.53 4.04
N GLU A 345 -1.07 -16.83 5.33
CA GLU A 345 -0.72 -18.16 5.84
C GLU A 345 0.49 -18.74 5.06
N ASP A 346 0.37 -19.86 4.39
CA ASP A 346 1.47 -20.46 3.62
C ASP A 346 1.45 -20.10 2.12
N GLY A 347 0.69 -19.07 1.71
CA GLY A 347 0.51 -18.75 0.29
C GLY A 347 0.19 -17.30 0.00
N LYS A 348 -0.39 -17.07 -1.18
CA LYS A 348 -0.86 -15.76 -1.61
C LYS A 348 -2.36 -15.60 -1.39
N PHE A 349 -2.82 -14.37 -1.25
CA PHE A 349 -4.24 -14.06 -1.34
C PHE A 349 -4.83 -14.52 -2.68
N SER A 350 -6.00 -15.14 -2.65
CA SER A 350 -6.68 -15.59 -3.86
C SER A 350 -8.19 -15.47 -3.73
N LYS A 351 -8.79 -14.50 -4.43
CA LYS A 351 -10.23 -14.30 -4.42
C LYS A 351 -10.98 -15.47 -5.06
N SER A 352 -10.51 -15.96 -6.20
CA SER A 352 -11.14 -17.09 -6.91
C SER A 352 -11.19 -18.36 -6.07
N LEU A 353 -10.26 -18.51 -5.14
CA LEU A 353 -10.19 -19.63 -4.20
C LEU A 353 -10.78 -19.30 -2.83
N GLY A 354 -11.18 -18.05 -2.57
CA GLY A 354 -11.66 -17.58 -1.26
C GLY A 354 -10.60 -17.67 -0.17
N VAL A 355 -9.32 -17.45 -0.52
CA VAL A 355 -8.17 -17.54 0.39
C VAL A 355 -7.70 -16.15 0.77
N GLY A 356 -7.70 -15.86 2.07
CA GLY A 356 -7.25 -14.59 2.64
C GLY A 356 -8.38 -13.78 3.26
N VAL A 357 -8.01 -12.67 3.88
CA VAL A 357 -8.94 -11.68 4.44
C VAL A 357 -9.07 -10.53 3.47
N PHE A 358 -10.28 -10.32 2.98
CA PHE A 358 -10.64 -9.18 2.14
C PHE A 358 -11.25 -8.07 3.00
N GLY A 359 -11.38 -6.87 2.45
CA GLY A 359 -11.94 -5.74 3.19
C GLY A 359 -13.34 -6.03 3.74
N THR A 360 -14.19 -6.70 2.97
CA THR A 360 -15.53 -7.15 3.43
C THR A 360 -15.44 -8.16 4.56
N ASP A 361 -14.48 -9.09 4.51
CA ASP A 361 -14.26 -10.07 5.57
C ASP A 361 -13.78 -9.42 6.87
N ALA A 362 -12.94 -8.40 6.77
CA ALA A 362 -12.48 -7.63 7.92
C ALA A 362 -13.68 -6.94 8.61
N ILE A 363 -14.58 -6.33 7.84
CA ILE A 363 -15.83 -5.73 8.36
C ILE A 363 -16.68 -6.79 9.08
N GLU A 364 -16.90 -7.94 8.45
CA GLU A 364 -17.72 -9.02 8.98
C GLU A 364 -17.08 -9.79 10.15
N SER A 365 -15.79 -9.63 10.39
CA SER A 365 -15.06 -10.32 11.46
C SER A 365 -15.50 -9.88 12.85
N GLY A 366 -16.04 -8.67 12.98
CA GLY A 366 -16.33 -8.03 14.26
C GLY A 366 -15.08 -7.55 15.02
N ILE A 367 -13.88 -7.70 14.43
CA ILE A 367 -12.63 -7.16 14.99
C ILE A 367 -12.60 -5.65 14.65
N PRO A 368 -12.35 -4.75 15.63
CA PRO A 368 -12.28 -3.31 15.37
C PRO A 368 -11.30 -2.93 14.27
N SER A 369 -11.62 -1.93 13.46
CA SER A 369 -10.77 -1.47 12.36
C SER A 369 -9.36 -1.09 12.82
N ASP A 370 -9.22 -0.46 14.00
CA ASP A 370 -7.93 -0.07 14.55
C ASP A 370 -7.06 -1.26 14.98
N ALA A 371 -7.65 -2.42 15.28
CA ALA A 371 -6.90 -3.65 15.53
C ALA A 371 -6.26 -4.19 14.23
N TRP A 372 -6.97 -4.07 13.10
CA TRP A 372 -6.42 -4.38 11.79
C TRP A 372 -5.33 -3.38 11.38
N ARG A 373 -5.57 -2.08 11.58
CA ARG A 373 -4.59 -1.02 11.32
C ARG A 373 -3.33 -1.23 12.17
N PHE A 374 -3.49 -1.49 13.47
CA PHE A 374 -2.37 -1.85 14.36
C PHE A 374 -1.53 -2.99 13.78
N TYR A 375 -2.14 -4.12 13.44
CA TYR A 375 -1.41 -5.29 12.98
C TYR A 375 -0.67 -5.04 11.66
N ILE A 376 -1.32 -4.33 10.72
CA ILE A 376 -0.73 -3.97 9.42
C ILE A 376 0.53 -3.11 9.62
N PHE A 377 0.47 -2.09 10.47
CA PHE A 377 1.62 -1.19 10.68
C PHE A 377 2.69 -1.78 11.57
N TYR A 378 2.33 -2.58 12.56
CA TYR A 378 3.28 -3.30 13.40
C TYR A 378 4.15 -4.27 12.58
N ASN A 379 3.59 -4.82 11.49
CA ASN A 379 4.23 -5.77 10.60
C ASN A 379 4.40 -5.27 9.15
N ARG A 380 4.36 -3.95 8.92
CA ARG A 380 4.40 -3.38 7.56
C ARG A 380 5.58 -3.95 6.75
N PRO A 381 5.34 -4.51 5.53
CA PRO A 381 6.39 -5.14 4.72
C PRO A 381 7.20 -4.07 3.98
N GLU A 382 8.29 -3.56 4.58
CA GLU A 382 9.12 -2.48 4.01
C GLU A 382 10.37 -3.00 3.31
N LYS A 383 11.07 -3.98 3.89
CA LYS A 383 12.34 -4.50 3.39
C LYS A 383 12.25 -5.90 2.80
N GLN A 384 11.24 -6.65 3.19
CA GLN A 384 10.98 -8.03 2.75
C GLN A 384 9.50 -8.34 2.80
N ASP A 385 9.08 -9.34 2.05
CA ASP A 385 7.71 -9.86 2.11
C ASP A 385 7.36 -10.25 3.55
N PHE A 386 6.14 -9.96 3.99
CA PHE A 386 5.62 -10.38 5.27
C PHE A 386 4.48 -11.37 5.09
N GLN A 387 4.35 -12.29 6.04
CA GLN A 387 3.33 -13.33 6.01
C GLN A 387 2.33 -13.12 7.13
N PHE A 388 1.09 -12.79 6.78
CA PHE A 388 -0.01 -12.78 7.73
C PHE A 388 -0.30 -14.20 8.20
N THR A 389 -0.36 -14.41 9.51
CA THR A 389 -0.93 -15.62 10.10
C THR A 389 -1.89 -15.26 11.23
N TRP A 390 -2.99 -16.00 11.35
CA TRP A 390 -3.95 -15.77 12.43
C TRP A 390 -3.34 -15.97 13.81
N LYS A 391 -2.33 -16.84 13.92
CA LYS A 391 -1.59 -17.05 15.16
C LYS A 391 -0.81 -15.79 15.54
N ASP A 392 -0.02 -15.24 14.63
CA ASP A 392 0.76 -14.03 14.88
C ASP A 392 -0.16 -12.82 15.14
N PHE A 393 -1.28 -12.71 14.41
CA PHE A 393 -2.30 -11.69 14.67
C PHE A 393 -2.82 -11.75 16.11
N MET A 394 -3.22 -12.94 16.58
CA MET A 394 -3.69 -13.14 17.95
C MET A 394 -2.61 -12.80 18.98
N GLU A 395 -1.38 -13.29 18.77
CA GLU A 395 -0.25 -13.06 19.67
C GLU A 395 0.07 -11.57 19.79
N LYS A 396 0.18 -10.85 18.67
CA LYS A 396 0.48 -9.42 18.65
C LYS A 396 -0.65 -8.57 19.24
N MET A 397 -1.91 -8.88 18.90
CA MET A 397 -3.04 -8.23 19.54
C MET A 397 -3.01 -8.37 21.07
N ASN A 398 -2.80 -9.59 21.57
CA ASN A 398 -2.88 -9.86 22.99
C ASN A 398 -1.66 -9.31 23.75
N SER A 399 -0.44 -9.42 23.20
CA SER A 399 0.79 -8.97 23.87
C SER A 399 1.02 -7.48 23.73
N GLU A 400 1.00 -6.95 22.51
CA GLU A 400 1.42 -5.57 22.24
C GLU A 400 0.23 -4.60 22.38
N LEU A 401 -0.85 -4.81 21.59
CA LEU A 401 -1.96 -3.87 21.61
C LEU A 401 -2.67 -3.84 22.98
N ILE A 402 -2.97 -5.01 23.54
CA ILE A 402 -3.73 -5.12 24.80
C ILE A 402 -2.78 -5.17 25.99
N GLY A 403 -1.78 -6.07 25.96
CA GLY A 403 -0.89 -6.32 27.10
C GLY A 403 0.12 -5.22 27.38
N ASN A 404 0.51 -4.44 26.37
CA ASN A 404 1.40 -3.30 26.51
C ASN A 404 0.61 -1.99 26.54
N LEU A 405 0.16 -1.47 25.38
CA LEU A 405 -0.51 -0.18 25.28
C LEU A 405 -1.83 -0.12 26.07
N GLY A 406 -2.71 -1.08 25.84
CA GLY A 406 -4.01 -1.15 26.51
C GLY A 406 -3.86 -1.28 28.03
N ASN A 407 -2.87 -2.05 28.50
CA ASN A 407 -2.57 -2.19 29.91
C ASN A 407 -2.12 -0.85 30.53
N LEU A 408 -1.20 -0.12 29.88
CA LEU A 408 -0.76 1.20 30.38
C LEU A 408 -1.96 2.15 30.54
N VAL A 409 -2.75 2.29 29.47
CA VAL A 409 -3.91 3.20 29.45
C VAL A 409 -4.93 2.80 30.52
N ASN A 410 -5.39 1.53 30.50
CA ASN A 410 -6.44 1.07 31.40
C ASN A 410 -6.04 1.17 32.88
N ARG A 411 -4.85 0.69 33.26
CA ARG A 411 -4.45 0.71 34.66
C ARG A 411 -4.24 2.13 35.21
N THR A 412 -3.74 3.06 34.36
CA THR A 412 -3.56 4.46 34.76
C THR A 412 -4.93 5.14 34.95
N VAL A 413 -5.81 5.00 33.95
CA VAL A 413 -7.16 5.56 33.99
C VAL A 413 -7.97 5.01 35.18
N LEU A 414 -8.01 3.69 35.35
CA LEU A 414 -8.72 3.06 36.47
C LEU A 414 -8.12 3.42 37.82
N PHE A 415 -6.81 3.65 37.88
CA PHE A 415 -6.15 4.08 39.13
C PHE A 415 -6.60 5.48 39.54
N VAL A 416 -6.69 6.43 38.57
CA VAL A 416 -7.20 7.78 38.83
C VAL A 416 -8.67 7.74 39.25
N GLN A 417 -9.50 7.00 38.53
CA GLN A 417 -10.93 6.87 38.87
C GLN A 417 -11.14 6.30 40.28
N LYS A 418 -10.40 5.24 40.62
CA LYS A 418 -10.59 4.51 41.89
C LYS A 418 -10.01 5.23 43.10
N TYR A 419 -8.86 5.89 42.96
CA TYR A 419 -8.12 6.38 44.13
C TYR A 419 -8.03 7.91 44.21
N TYR A 420 -8.37 8.62 43.13
CA TYR A 420 -8.33 10.09 43.09
C TYR A 420 -9.68 10.71 42.66
N ASN A 421 -10.78 9.95 42.84
CA ASN A 421 -12.14 10.43 42.48
C ASN A 421 -12.23 11.02 41.07
N SER A 422 -11.63 10.34 40.13
CA SER A 422 -11.54 10.76 38.70
C SER A 422 -10.75 12.05 38.46
N LYS A 423 -10.18 12.70 39.44
CA LYS A 423 -9.33 13.88 39.26
C LYS A 423 -7.88 13.47 39.11
N ILE A 424 -7.21 14.02 38.10
CA ILE A 424 -5.79 13.80 37.89
C ILE A 424 -5.02 14.47 39.03
N PRO A 425 -4.20 13.72 39.80
CA PRO A 425 -3.48 14.31 40.95
C PRO A 425 -2.48 15.36 40.45
N GLN A 426 -2.25 16.38 41.27
CA GLN A 426 -1.15 17.33 41.03
C GLN A 426 0.16 16.63 41.36
N GLY A 427 1.12 16.68 40.42
CA GLY A 427 2.40 16.00 40.60
C GLY A 427 3.57 16.84 40.10
N MET A 428 4.76 16.45 40.49
CA MET A 428 6.00 17.03 39.96
C MET A 428 6.40 16.35 38.64
N TYR A 429 6.96 17.13 37.76
CA TYR A 429 7.56 16.67 36.52
C TYR A 429 8.71 15.69 36.79
N ASP A 430 8.69 14.51 36.19
CA ASP A 430 9.73 13.48 36.32
C ASP A 430 10.77 13.68 35.19
N GLU A 431 11.82 14.42 35.49
CA GLU A 431 12.87 14.76 34.50
C GLU A 431 13.48 13.52 33.84
N ASP A 432 13.71 12.45 34.59
CA ASP A 432 14.34 11.23 34.06
C ASP A 432 13.41 10.46 33.10
N LEU A 433 12.12 10.44 33.39
CA LEU A 433 11.12 9.85 32.51
C LEU A 433 10.99 10.68 31.25
N TRP A 434 10.74 11.98 31.39
CA TRP A 434 10.50 12.86 30.26
C TRP A 434 11.72 13.02 29.34
N LYS A 435 12.92 13.03 29.87
CA LYS A 435 14.14 13.01 29.05
C LYS A 435 14.19 11.80 28.11
N LYS A 436 13.71 10.63 28.56
CA LYS A 436 13.64 9.41 27.72
C LYS A 436 12.50 9.52 26.71
N VAL A 437 11.32 9.94 27.16
CA VAL A 437 10.13 10.08 26.32
C VAL A 437 10.36 11.08 25.20
N ILE A 438 10.77 12.30 25.51
CA ILE A 438 11.01 13.37 24.51
C ILE A 438 12.06 12.93 23.46
N ARG A 439 13.13 12.25 23.92
CA ARG A 439 14.12 11.73 22.96
C ARG A 439 13.51 10.74 21.97
N ILE A 440 12.59 9.88 22.41
CA ILE A 440 11.91 8.92 21.52
C ILE A 440 10.89 9.64 20.65
N GLU A 441 10.17 10.65 21.15
CA GLU A 441 9.24 11.50 20.40
C GLU A 441 9.93 12.23 19.24
N ASP A 442 11.13 12.75 19.49
CA ASP A 442 11.96 13.38 18.44
C ASP A 442 12.30 12.37 17.33
N VAL A 443 12.67 11.14 17.70
CA VAL A 443 12.97 10.07 16.73
C VAL A 443 11.71 9.61 15.99
N ILE A 444 10.56 9.52 16.66
CA ILE A 444 9.26 9.24 16.03
C ILE A 444 8.95 10.32 14.99
N THR A 445 9.13 11.58 15.37
CA THR A 445 8.89 12.72 14.48
C THR A 445 9.78 12.65 13.24
N ASP A 446 11.09 12.43 13.40
CA ASP A 446 12.01 12.31 12.26
C ASP A 446 11.64 11.12 11.35
N ASN A 447 11.29 9.98 11.91
CA ASN A 447 10.82 8.84 11.12
C ASN A 447 9.55 9.16 10.33
N LEU A 448 8.57 9.84 10.93
CA LEU A 448 7.34 10.21 10.25
C LEU A 448 7.54 11.26 9.17
N GLU A 449 8.46 12.22 9.34
CA GLU A 449 8.81 13.20 8.30
C GLU A 449 9.28 12.52 6.99
N TRP A 450 9.85 11.32 7.10
CA TRP A 450 10.34 10.52 5.98
C TRP A 450 9.50 9.27 5.69
N ALA A 451 8.27 9.22 6.22
CA ALA A 451 7.35 8.09 6.05
C ALA A 451 7.92 6.72 6.42
N ASN A 452 8.85 6.65 7.39
CA ASN A 452 9.32 5.41 8.03
C ASN A 452 8.29 4.94 9.05
N LEU A 453 7.13 4.50 8.55
CA LEU A 453 5.92 4.34 9.35
C LEU A 453 6.03 3.20 10.38
N LYS A 454 6.68 2.10 10.01
CA LYS A 454 6.84 0.94 10.90
C LYS A 454 7.72 1.28 12.11
N ASP A 455 8.89 1.85 11.86
CA ASP A 455 9.85 2.16 12.92
C ASP A 455 9.26 3.21 13.90
N ALA A 456 8.60 4.25 13.39
CA ALA A 456 7.89 5.23 14.22
C ALA A 456 6.81 4.57 15.10
N PHE A 457 6.04 3.63 14.54
CA PHE A 457 4.98 2.95 15.29
C PHE A 457 5.53 2.06 16.41
N HIS A 458 6.62 1.33 16.16
CA HIS A 458 7.28 0.52 17.19
C HIS A 458 7.80 1.35 18.35
N LEU A 459 8.35 2.53 18.09
CA LEU A 459 8.84 3.45 19.12
C LEU A 459 7.73 3.94 20.07
N CYS A 460 6.48 4.06 19.60
CA CYS A 460 5.35 4.35 20.48
C CYS A 460 5.14 3.23 21.51
N PHE A 461 5.32 1.97 21.14
CA PHE A 461 5.23 0.84 22.07
C PHE A 461 6.42 0.79 23.03
N GLU A 462 7.60 1.25 22.63
CA GLU A 462 8.76 1.40 23.53
C GLU A 462 8.48 2.42 24.64
N ILE A 463 7.86 3.56 24.33
CA ILE A 463 7.41 4.53 25.35
C ILE A 463 6.41 3.85 26.32
N SER A 464 5.46 3.09 25.80
CA SER A 464 4.50 2.37 26.61
C SER A 464 5.17 1.37 27.56
N ASP A 465 6.18 0.62 27.09
CA ASP A 465 6.96 -0.32 27.90
C ASP A 465 7.71 0.38 29.03
N ILE A 466 8.37 1.50 28.74
CA ILE A 466 9.06 2.33 29.75
C ILE A 466 8.08 2.74 30.85
N CYS A 467 6.89 3.21 30.49
CA CYS A 467 5.86 3.63 31.43
C CYS A 467 5.29 2.46 32.22
N ASN A 468 5.05 1.32 31.58
CA ASN A 468 4.59 0.10 32.24
C ASN A 468 5.60 -0.39 33.31
N LYS A 469 6.89 -0.37 32.94
CA LYS A 469 7.96 -0.73 33.88
C LYS A 469 8.02 0.24 35.07
N LYS A 470 7.95 1.55 34.81
CA LYS A 470 7.96 2.58 35.86
C LYS A 470 6.76 2.44 36.83
N PHE A 471 5.58 2.16 36.29
CA PHE A 471 4.39 1.89 37.09
C PHE A 471 4.60 0.68 37.99
N GLN A 472 5.20 -0.40 37.48
CA GLN A 472 5.46 -1.61 38.27
C GLN A 472 6.52 -1.38 39.34
N GLU A 473 7.61 -0.67 39.03
CA GLU A 473 8.70 -0.35 39.97
C GLU A 473 8.27 0.59 41.09
N THR A 474 7.36 1.52 40.80
CA THR A 474 6.84 2.48 41.77
C THR A 474 5.80 1.85 42.71
N GLU A 475 5.12 0.77 42.26
CA GLU A 475 4.05 0.10 43.02
C GLU A 475 2.99 1.09 43.58
N PRO A 476 2.33 1.92 42.77
CA PRO A 476 1.46 2.99 43.27
C PRO A 476 0.31 2.50 44.15
N TRP A 477 -0.10 1.23 44.05
CA TRP A 477 -1.09 0.61 44.91
C TRP A 477 -0.61 0.49 46.38
N LYS A 478 0.72 0.49 46.62
CA LYS A 478 1.35 0.51 47.94
C LYS A 478 1.77 1.94 48.30
N THR A 479 2.54 2.59 47.41
CA THR A 479 3.17 3.89 47.70
C THR A 479 2.14 5.00 47.98
N ARG A 480 0.92 4.91 47.39
CA ARG A 480 -0.17 5.85 47.74
C ARG A 480 -0.51 5.88 49.23
N LEU A 481 -0.16 4.83 50.00
CA LEU A 481 -0.41 4.75 51.44
C LEU A 481 0.82 5.13 52.29
N THR A 482 2.02 4.89 51.77
CA THR A 482 3.29 5.10 52.48
C THR A 482 4.03 6.35 52.05
N GLU A 483 3.97 6.68 50.73
CA GLU A 483 4.65 7.79 50.08
C GLU A 483 3.68 8.46 49.05
N PRO A 484 2.56 9.08 49.48
CA PRO A 484 1.50 9.53 48.58
C PRO A 484 2.00 10.39 47.40
N GLN A 485 2.90 11.33 47.68
CA GLN A 485 3.46 12.22 46.68
C GLN A 485 4.19 11.46 45.55
N LYS A 486 4.81 10.33 45.85
CA LYS A 486 5.49 9.49 44.85
C LYS A 486 4.50 8.83 43.90
N ALA A 487 3.36 8.37 44.43
CA ALA A 487 2.28 7.82 43.63
C ALA A 487 1.60 8.91 42.77
N GLU A 488 1.34 10.09 43.37
CA GLU A 488 0.76 11.24 42.64
C GLU A 488 1.65 11.70 41.50
N ASN A 489 2.96 11.87 41.75
CA ASN A 489 3.93 12.23 40.71
C ASN A 489 3.93 11.21 39.56
N LEU A 490 3.94 9.91 39.87
CA LEU A 490 3.87 8.88 38.84
C LEU A 490 2.60 9.03 37.99
N ILE A 491 1.42 9.05 38.61
CA ILE A 491 0.14 9.07 37.92
C ILE A 491 -0.03 10.35 37.11
N PHE A 492 0.38 11.50 37.64
CA PHE A 492 0.44 12.77 36.91
C PHE A 492 1.22 12.62 35.62
N ASN A 493 2.48 12.20 35.69
CA ASN A 493 3.33 12.06 34.51
C ASN A 493 2.78 11.04 33.51
N LEU A 494 2.26 9.89 33.98
CA LEU A 494 1.68 8.88 33.09
C LEU A 494 0.44 9.36 32.33
N CYS A 495 -0.42 10.19 32.94
CA CYS A 495 -1.56 10.79 32.23
C CYS A 495 -1.09 11.64 31.04
N TYR A 496 -0.03 12.43 31.21
CA TYR A 496 0.49 13.26 30.12
C TYR A 496 1.28 12.46 29.08
N VAL A 497 2.02 11.43 29.48
CA VAL A 497 2.64 10.52 28.49
C VAL A 497 1.56 9.76 27.69
N ILE A 498 0.45 9.36 28.30
CA ILE A 498 -0.69 8.77 27.57
C ILE A 498 -1.25 9.78 26.55
N LYS A 499 -1.41 11.06 26.93
CA LYS A 499 -1.82 12.12 26.00
C LYS A 499 -0.88 12.18 24.79
N ASP A 500 0.44 12.20 25.00
CA ASP A 500 1.43 12.26 23.93
C ASP A 500 1.38 11.00 23.04
N LEU A 501 1.28 9.82 23.66
CA LEU A 501 1.07 8.57 22.92
C LEU A 501 -0.20 8.60 22.05
N MET A 502 -1.32 9.15 22.56
CA MET A 502 -2.54 9.24 21.77
C MET A 502 -2.38 10.20 20.58
N ILE A 503 -1.65 11.30 20.72
CA ILE A 503 -1.34 12.20 19.61
C ILE A 503 -0.48 11.47 18.56
N MET A 504 0.61 10.82 18.98
CA MET A 504 1.54 10.14 18.05
C MET A 504 0.93 8.92 17.38
N MET A 505 0.04 8.20 18.06
CA MET A 505 -0.63 7.01 17.53
C MET A 505 -1.92 7.32 16.77
N ASN A 506 -2.44 8.55 16.82
CA ASN A 506 -3.67 8.93 16.11
C ASN A 506 -3.60 8.68 14.60
N PRO A 507 -2.50 8.95 13.91
CA PRO A 507 -2.37 8.58 12.51
C PRO A 507 -2.64 7.10 12.22
N TYR A 508 -2.22 6.21 13.11
CA TYR A 508 -2.33 4.75 12.96
C TYR A 508 -3.68 4.19 13.43
N MET A 509 -4.17 4.65 14.58
CA MET A 509 -5.37 4.14 15.25
C MET A 509 -6.33 5.28 15.63
N PRO A 510 -6.94 5.96 14.63
CA PRO A 510 -7.68 7.20 14.87
C PRO A 510 -8.89 7.05 15.80
N VAL A 511 -9.61 5.93 15.73
CA VAL A 511 -10.80 5.70 16.56
C VAL A 511 -10.42 5.46 18.01
N TYR A 512 -9.41 4.59 18.24
CA TYR A 512 -8.92 4.28 19.56
C TYR A 512 -8.41 5.52 20.30
N THR A 513 -7.55 6.28 19.63
CA THR A 513 -6.89 7.44 20.24
C THR A 513 -7.87 8.58 20.53
N GLN A 514 -8.81 8.86 19.63
CA GLN A 514 -9.89 9.82 19.87
C GLN A 514 -10.76 9.38 21.04
N LYS A 515 -11.08 8.08 21.13
CA LYS A 515 -11.88 7.54 22.25
C LYS A 515 -11.16 7.67 23.59
N VAL A 516 -9.87 7.34 23.66
CA VAL A 516 -9.07 7.50 24.87
C VAL A 516 -9.00 8.98 25.27
N MET A 517 -8.73 9.88 24.32
CA MET A 517 -8.68 11.33 24.63
C MET A 517 -10.02 11.89 25.09
N SER A 518 -11.13 11.34 24.59
CA SER A 518 -12.46 11.74 25.08
C SER A 518 -12.68 11.46 26.56
N TRP A 519 -12.02 10.44 27.13
CA TRP A 519 -12.05 10.20 28.59
C TRP A 519 -11.37 11.32 29.39
N PHE A 520 -10.36 11.97 28.81
CA PHE A 520 -9.67 13.12 29.37
C PHE A 520 -10.36 14.46 29.04
N GLY A 521 -11.59 14.43 28.47
CA GLY A 521 -12.29 15.62 28.05
C GLY A 521 -11.61 16.37 26.89
N LYS A 522 -10.76 15.69 26.11
CA LYS A 522 -10.00 16.24 24.99
C LYS A 522 -10.36 15.56 23.68
N SER A 523 -9.99 16.23 22.57
CA SER A 523 -10.03 15.67 21.22
C SER A 523 -8.67 15.88 20.54
N ILE A 524 -8.37 15.09 19.53
CA ILE A 524 -7.23 15.30 18.66
C ILE A 524 -7.70 16.04 17.41
N ARG A 525 -6.93 17.02 16.96
CA ARG A 525 -7.24 17.88 15.82
C ARG A 525 -7.50 17.09 14.55
N GLU A 526 -8.53 17.47 13.81
CA GLU A 526 -8.84 16.95 12.49
C GLU A 526 -8.95 18.09 11.49
N SER A 527 -8.32 17.96 10.33
CA SER A 527 -8.42 18.90 9.23
C SER A 527 -8.54 18.18 7.89
N LYS A 528 -9.34 18.76 7.00
CA LYS A 528 -9.60 18.24 5.66
C LYS A 528 -9.90 19.39 4.73
N VAL A 529 -9.41 19.33 3.50
CA VAL A 529 -9.60 20.38 2.49
C VAL A 529 -11.09 20.61 2.22
N GLY A 530 -11.51 21.89 2.25
CA GLY A 530 -12.90 22.28 2.03
C GLY A 530 -13.84 22.03 3.22
N PHE A 531 -13.30 21.71 4.40
CA PHE A 531 -14.07 21.55 5.64
C PHE A 531 -13.48 22.39 6.77
N PRO A 532 -14.30 22.87 7.72
CA PRO A 532 -13.80 23.52 8.92
C PRO A 532 -12.87 22.60 9.71
N VAL A 533 -11.78 23.17 10.23
CA VAL A 533 -10.90 22.46 11.15
C VAL A 533 -11.66 22.15 12.44
N LYS A 534 -11.59 20.90 12.88
CA LYS A 534 -12.02 20.52 14.22
C LYS A 534 -10.83 20.69 15.15
N GLU A 535 -10.91 21.67 16.01
CA GLU A 535 -9.86 22.00 16.97
C GLU A 535 -9.65 20.86 17.97
N GLY A 536 -8.42 20.71 18.42
CA GLY A 536 -7.99 19.67 19.36
C GLY A 536 -6.49 19.67 19.53
N LEU A 537 -5.99 18.70 20.29
CA LEU A 537 -4.56 18.47 20.48
C LEU A 537 -3.88 18.12 19.16
N ASP A 538 -2.70 18.66 18.95
CA ASP A 538 -1.88 18.39 17.77
C ASP A 538 -0.43 18.12 18.14
N TRP A 539 0.44 18.01 17.14
CA TRP A 539 1.87 17.67 17.34
C TRP A 539 2.63 18.70 18.18
N SER A 540 2.14 19.94 18.28
CA SER A 540 2.75 20.98 19.10
C SER A 540 2.45 20.82 20.61
N ASP A 541 1.55 19.91 20.97
CA ASP A 541 1.19 19.62 22.37
C ASP A 541 2.00 18.47 22.98
N LEU A 542 2.90 17.86 22.22
CA LEU A 542 3.84 16.87 22.75
C LEU A 542 4.76 17.49 23.82
N GLY A 543 5.03 16.75 24.87
CA GLY A 543 5.86 17.16 25.98
C GLY A 543 5.22 18.18 26.96
N LYS A 544 4.03 18.73 26.65
CA LYS A 544 3.32 19.64 27.56
C LYS A 544 2.61 18.87 28.67
N THR A 545 2.79 19.31 29.92
CA THR A 545 2.23 18.67 31.11
C THR A 545 1.17 19.57 31.78
N GLU A 546 0.25 20.11 30.97
CA GLU A 546 -0.83 21.00 31.41
C GLU A 546 -2.14 20.69 30.69
N GLY A 547 -3.26 21.11 31.26
CA GLY A 547 -4.57 21.07 30.62
C GLY A 547 -5.33 19.75 30.74
N LEU A 548 -4.86 18.77 31.54
CA LEU A 548 -5.62 17.58 31.91
C LEU A 548 -6.08 17.69 33.38
N ASP A 549 -7.40 17.65 33.62
CA ASP A 549 -7.96 17.87 34.95
C ASP A 549 -8.63 16.63 35.53
N GLU A 550 -9.43 15.94 34.73
CA GLU A 550 -10.23 14.80 35.18
C GLU A 550 -10.37 13.72 34.09
N ILE A 551 -10.75 12.53 34.52
CA ILE A 551 -11.02 11.38 33.64
C ILE A 551 -12.49 10.98 33.79
N GLY A 552 -13.22 11.04 32.68
CA GLY A 552 -14.61 10.58 32.56
C GLY A 552 -14.76 9.06 32.58
N GLU A 553 -15.91 8.57 32.15
CA GLU A 553 -16.18 7.15 32.04
C GLU A 553 -15.28 6.49 30.98
N SER A 554 -14.70 5.35 31.31
CA SER A 554 -13.83 4.58 30.45
C SER A 554 -14.38 3.18 30.19
N GLU A 555 -14.00 2.57 29.07
CA GLU A 555 -14.43 1.25 28.67
C GLU A 555 -13.28 0.42 28.07
N ILE A 556 -13.44 -0.89 28.05
CA ILE A 556 -12.47 -1.79 27.38
C ILE A 556 -12.77 -1.77 25.88
N ILE A 557 -11.84 -1.22 25.09
CA ILE A 557 -12.00 -1.08 23.63
C ILE A 557 -11.61 -2.36 22.89
N PHE A 558 -10.50 -2.99 23.28
CA PHE A 558 -10.02 -4.23 22.66
C PHE A 558 -10.20 -5.41 23.61
N LYS A 559 -10.72 -6.51 23.08
CA LYS A 559 -10.88 -7.78 23.81
C LYS A 559 -9.83 -8.78 23.37
N PRO A 560 -9.22 -9.54 24.30
CA PRO A 560 -8.28 -10.60 23.95
C PRO A 560 -8.92 -11.64 23.01
N MET A 561 -8.15 -12.09 22.03
CA MET A 561 -8.53 -13.19 21.16
C MET A 561 -8.06 -14.50 21.76
N ASP A 562 -8.95 -15.47 21.91
CA ASP A 562 -8.58 -16.80 22.35
C ASP A 562 -8.22 -17.73 21.17
N GLN A 563 -7.60 -18.85 21.50
CA GLN A 563 -7.16 -19.82 20.49
C GLN A 563 -8.33 -20.41 19.68
N LYS A 564 -9.50 -20.57 20.27
CA LYS A 564 -10.69 -21.10 19.60
C LYS A 564 -11.18 -20.13 18.53
N THR A 565 -11.27 -18.86 18.86
CA THR A 565 -11.64 -17.78 17.94
C THR A 565 -10.63 -17.67 16.80
N MET A 566 -9.34 -17.71 17.12
CA MET A 566 -8.25 -17.69 16.12
C MET A 566 -8.38 -18.85 15.12
N LEU A 567 -8.58 -20.08 15.60
CA LEU A 567 -8.75 -21.25 14.75
C LEU A 567 -10.00 -21.15 13.87
N SER A 568 -11.09 -20.62 14.40
CA SER A 568 -12.33 -20.39 13.64
C SER A 568 -12.12 -19.41 12.48
N PHE A 569 -11.41 -18.31 12.69
CA PHE A 569 -11.08 -17.37 11.62
C PHE A 569 -10.11 -17.99 10.60
N ARG A 570 -9.09 -18.71 11.06
CA ARG A 570 -8.17 -19.42 10.17
C ARG A 570 -8.89 -20.41 9.26
N GLU A 571 -9.84 -21.15 9.77
CA GLU A 571 -10.65 -22.09 8.98
C GLU A 571 -11.57 -21.33 8.00
N LYS A 572 -12.28 -20.31 8.47
CA LYS A 572 -13.20 -19.50 7.67
C LYS A 572 -12.53 -18.90 6.43
N PHE A 573 -11.31 -18.35 6.58
CA PHE A 573 -10.62 -17.61 5.53
C PHE A 573 -9.56 -18.41 4.76
N ASN A 574 -9.46 -19.72 4.98
CA ASN A 574 -8.50 -20.59 4.30
C ASN A 574 -9.00 -21.17 2.95
N GLY A 575 -10.24 -20.87 2.59
CA GLY A 575 -10.83 -21.17 1.31
C GLY A 575 -10.72 -22.62 0.85
N LYS A 576 -10.58 -22.82 -0.47
CA LYS A 576 -10.45 -24.15 -1.09
C LYS A 576 -9.04 -24.73 -1.01
N GLN A 577 -8.04 -24.00 -0.53
CA GLN A 577 -6.65 -24.49 -0.42
C GLN A 577 -6.52 -25.73 0.47
N ASN A 578 -7.31 -25.81 1.54
CA ASN A 578 -7.29 -26.99 2.42
C ASN A 578 -7.76 -28.26 1.73
N LYS A 579 -8.72 -28.15 0.79
CA LYS A 579 -9.20 -29.33 0.04
C LYS A 579 -8.09 -29.87 -0.90
N ASN A 580 -7.35 -29.00 -1.54
CA ASN A 580 -6.27 -29.38 -2.45
C ASN A 580 -5.04 -29.91 -1.68
N ARG A 581 -4.66 -29.30 -0.53
CA ARG A 581 -3.59 -29.80 0.33
C ARG A 581 -3.92 -31.12 1.02
N ALA A 582 -5.17 -31.31 1.43
CA ALA A 582 -5.60 -32.61 1.97
C ALA A 582 -5.52 -33.73 0.91
N SER A 583 -5.88 -33.44 -0.35
CA SER A 583 -5.76 -34.38 -1.45
C SER A 583 -4.30 -34.62 -1.87
N GLU A 584 -3.44 -33.58 -1.85
CA GLU A 584 -2.00 -33.73 -2.11
C GLU A 584 -1.27 -34.48 -0.98
N ASN A 585 -1.63 -34.24 0.28
CA ASN A 585 -1.07 -34.98 1.42
C ASN A 585 -1.54 -36.43 1.46
N GLN A 586 -2.79 -36.72 1.07
CA GLN A 586 -3.24 -38.10 0.86
C GLN A 586 -2.55 -38.76 -0.33
N GLY A 587 -2.33 -38.03 -1.42
CA GLY A 587 -1.51 -38.49 -2.56
C GLY A 587 -0.03 -38.70 -2.22
N LYS A 588 0.54 -37.89 -1.34
CA LYS A 588 1.92 -38.02 -0.85
C LYS A 588 2.07 -39.14 0.17
N SER A 589 1.08 -39.37 1.05
CA SER A 589 1.08 -40.52 1.98
C SER A 589 0.89 -41.85 1.24
N GLN A 590 0.05 -41.90 0.21
CA GLN A 590 -0.08 -43.08 -0.64
C GLN A 590 1.15 -43.34 -1.56
N LYS A 591 1.87 -42.28 -1.99
CA LYS A 591 3.13 -42.40 -2.70
C LYS A 591 4.29 -42.76 -1.76
N LYS A 592 4.29 -42.33 -0.48
CA LYS A 592 5.25 -42.78 0.53
C LYS A 592 5.06 -44.26 0.89
N SER A 593 3.82 -44.70 1.07
CA SER A 593 3.54 -46.14 1.35
C SER A 593 3.83 -47.08 0.18
N LYS A 594 3.91 -46.57 -1.06
CA LYS A 594 4.41 -47.35 -2.24
C LYS A 594 5.91 -47.25 -2.47
N LYS A 595 6.62 -46.26 -1.88
CA LYS A 595 8.08 -46.10 -1.96
C LYS A 595 8.84 -46.81 -0.83
N GLU A 596 8.18 -47.15 0.29
CA GLU A 596 8.82 -47.88 1.40
C GLU A 596 9.02 -49.36 1.16
N LYS A 597 8.67 -49.89 -0.01
CA LYS A 597 8.93 -51.29 -0.38
C LYS A 597 10.19 -51.54 -1.23
N THR A 598 11.03 -50.52 -1.44
CA THR A 598 12.35 -50.68 -2.08
C THR A 598 13.38 -49.83 -1.35
N SER A 599 13.76 -50.21 -0.14
CA SER A 599 14.93 -49.67 0.56
C SER A 599 16.17 -50.48 0.20
N LEU A 600 17.18 -49.81 -0.36
CA LEU A 600 18.52 -50.34 -0.54
C LEU A 600 19.17 -50.70 0.81
N PRO A 601 20.08 -51.69 0.85
CA PRO A 601 20.78 -52.10 2.07
C PRO A 601 21.59 -50.95 2.70
N PRO A 602 21.82 -50.96 4.03
CA PRO A 602 22.44 -49.84 4.76
C PRO A 602 23.84 -49.42 4.24
N GLU A 603 24.59 -50.28 3.62
CA GLU A 603 25.93 -49.99 3.08
C GLU A 603 25.89 -49.13 1.81
N GLU A 604 24.89 -49.26 0.95
CA GLU A 604 24.72 -48.43 -0.25
C GLU A 604 24.17 -47.04 0.05
N GLN A 605 23.52 -46.85 1.20
CA GLN A 605 23.05 -45.53 1.65
C GLN A 605 24.21 -44.64 2.11
N CYS A 606 25.28 -45.20 2.68
CA CYS A 606 26.47 -44.46 3.07
C CYS A 606 27.28 -43.96 1.86
N GLU A 607 27.41 -44.76 0.79
CA GLU A 607 28.11 -44.33 -0.43
C GLU A 607 27.35 -43.20 -1.19
N PHE A 608 26.02 -43.28 -1.22
CA PHE A 608 25.21 -42.22 -1.84
C PHE A 608 25.26 -40.89 -1.06
N PHE A 609 25.36 -40.96 0.27
CA PHE A 609 25.49 -39.79 1.12
C PHE A 609 26.87 -39.11 0.99
N ASN A 610 27.95 -39.91 0.96
CA ASN A 610 29.32 -39.42 0.82
C ASN A 610 29.57 -38.78 -0.56
N LYS A 611 29.09 -39.39 -1.65
CA LYS A 611 29.17 -38.81 -3.01
C LYS A 611 28.44 -37.46 -3.14
N ASN A 612 27.33 -37.28 -2.45
CA ASN A 612 26.59 -36.00 -2.47
C ASN A 612 27.24 -34.89 -1.62
N ILE A 613 27.98 -35.24 -0.58
CA ILE A 613 28.77 -34.30 0.23
C ILE A 613 29.99 -33.83 -0.56
N GLU A 614 30.72 -34.73 -1.24
CA GLU A 614 31.85 -34.35 -2.09
C GLU A 614 31.47 -33.46 -3.26
N LEU A 615 30.31 -33.68 -3.89
CA LEU A 615 29.79 -32.79 -4.95
C LEU A 615 29.38 -31.42 -4.43
N LYS A 616 28.87 -31.29 -3.20
CA LYS A 616 28.56 -30.01 -2.58
C LYS A 616 29.80 -29.23 -2.15
N VAL A 617 30.82 -29.92 -1.62
CA VAL A 617 32.10 -29.32 -1.23
C VAL A 617 32.87 -28.86 -2.47
N ALA A 618 32.88 -29.64 -3.56
CA ALA A 618 33.49 -29.23 -4.82
C ALA A 618 32.80 -28.00 -5.44
N LYS A 619 31.47 -27.89 -5.39
CA LYS A 619 30.75 -26.71 -5.85
C LYS A 619 31.03 -25.45 -5.01
N ILE A 620 31.19 -25.59 -3.70
CA ILE A 620 31.55 -24.48 -2.80
C ILE A 620 33.00 -24.02 -3.04
N LEU A 621 33.93 -24.94 -3.27
CA LEU A 621 35.31 -24.63 -3.60
C LEU A 621 35.48 -23.96 -4.97
N VAL A 622 34.68 -24.33 -5.98
CA VAL A 622 34.65 -23.65 -7.28
C VAL A 622 34.08 -22.24 -7.16
N LEU A 623 33.04 -22.04 -6.34
CA LEU A 623 32.48 -20.69 -6.08
C LEU A 623 33.46 -19.80 -5.31
N LEU A 624 34.25 -20.33 -4.40
CA LEU A 624 35.30 -19.61 -3.68
C LEU A 624 36.52 -19.27 -4.57
N PHE A 625 36.82 -20.13 -5.54
CA PHE A 625 37.91 -19.89 -6.51
C PHE A 625 37.54 -18.84 -7.56
N VAL A 626 36.30 -18.84 -8.05
CA VAL A 626 35.79 -17.84 -9.01
C VAL A 626 35.72 -16.45 -8.37
N ASN A 627 35.33 -16.34 -7.08
CA ASN A 627 35.32 -15.07 -6.36
C ASN A 627 36.73 -14.52 -6.02
N ARG A 628 37.78 -15.34 -6.05
CA ARG A 628 39.16 -14.88 -5.77
C ARG A 628 39.88 -14.31 -7.00
N TYR A 629 39.39 -14.57 -8.22
CA TYR A 629 39.97 -14.06 -9.47
C TYR A 629 39.23 -12.84 -10.06
N SER A 630 38.14 -12.37 -9.46
CA SER A 630 37.44 -11.15 -9.90
C SER A 630 37.90 -9.86 -9.24
N TRP A 631 38.99 -9.89 -8.42
CA TRP A 631 39.57 -8.71 -7.75
C TRP A 631 40.95 -8.30 -8.31
N GLN A 632 41.36 -8.85 -9.46
CA GLN A 632 42.56 -8.40 -10.18
C GLN A 632 42.29 -8.28 -11.69
N LYS A 633 41.40 -7.33 -12.05
CA LYS A 633 41.46 -6.64 -13.35
C LYS A 633 40.65 -5.36 -13.27
#